data_8844a58d2a456541a71cdf01cd6d4aef
#
_entry.id   8844a58d2a456541a71cdf01cd6d4aef
#
_cell.length_a   1.000
_cell.length_b   1.000
_cell.length_c   1.000
_cell.angle_alpha   90.00
_cell.angle_beta   90.00
_cell.angle_gamma   90.00
#
_symmetry.space_group_name_H-M   'P 1'
#
loop_
_entity.id
_entity.type
_entity.pdbx_description
1 polymer ?
#
loop_
_entity_poly.entity_id
_entity_poly.type
_entity_poly.pdbx_seq_one_letter_code
_entity_poly.pdbx_strand_id
1 'polypeptide(L)' 'MNAPEREQLLASSDEFRKLADAHSNYSQRLESLASKKYLSEEEKIEEIRLKKLKLRLKDEMESFQSRTPPIS' A
#
# COMPACT_ATOMS: atom_id res chain seq x y z
N MET A 1 -2.92 19.00 4.12
CA MET A 1 -3.85 18.31 4.88
C MET A 1 -4.58 17.24 4.11
N ASN A 2 -4.38 16.06 4.46
CA ASN A 2 -4.73 14.98 3.55
C ASN A 2 -5.77 14.01 4.07
N ALA A 3 -6.07 14.07 5.34
CA ALA A 3 -7.01 13.14 5.93
C ALA A 3 -8.40 13.23 5.32
N PRO A 4 -9.01 14.42 5.17
CA PRO A 4 -10.33 14.50 4.54
C PRO A 4 -10.33 14.07 3.09
N GLU A 5 -9.29 14.41 2.35
CA GLU A 5 -9.19 13.97 0.96
C GLU A 5 -9.08 12.46 0.86
N ARG A 6 -8.27 11.90 1.72
CA ARG A 6 -8.07 10.46 1.75
C ARG A 6 -9.36 9.74 2.10
N GLU A 7 -10.09 10.25 3.06
CA GLU A 7 -11.37 9.67 3.45
C GLU A 7 -12.37 9.73 2.31
N GLN A 8 -12.40 10.84 1.59
CA GLN A 8 -13.27 10.98 0.44
C GLN A 8 -12.90 9.99 -0.66
N LEU A 9 -11.62 9.80 -0.91
CA LEU A 9 -11.17 8.83 -1.89
C LEU A 9 -11.55 7.42 -1.48
N LEU A 10 -11.39 7.09 -0.22
CA LEU A 10 -11.78 5.77 0.30
C LEU A 10 -13.28 5.56 0.22
N ALA A 11 -14.05 6.61 0.40
CA ALA A 11 -15.50 6.51 0.37
C ALA A 11 -16.05 6.47 -1.06
N SER A 12 -15.41 7.16 -2.00
CA SER A 12 -15.95 7.35 -3.34
C SER A 12 -15.24 6.54 -4.42
N SER A 13 -14.10 5.89 -4.11
CA SER A 13 -13.34 5.16 -5.10
C SER A 13 -13.08 3.73 -4.64
N ASP A 14 -13.72 2.77 -5.28
CA ASP A 14 -13.47 1.36 -5.02
C ASP A 14 -12.05 0.97 -5.38
N GLU A 15 -11.51 1.55 -6.43
CA GLU A 15 -10.15 1.27 -6.86
C GLU A 15 -9.14 1.69 -5.80
N PHE A 16 -9.30 2.89 -5.27
CA PHE A 16 -8.41 3.39 -4.23
C PHE A 16 -8.51 2.51 -2.99
N ARG A 17 -9.72 2.11 -2.63
CA ARG A 17 -9.95 1.24 -1.48
C ARG A 17 -9.25 -0.09 -1.65
N LYS A 18 -9.33 -0.68 -2.85
CA LYS A 18 -8.64 -1.93 -3.13
C LYS A 18 -7.13 -1.79 -3.00
N LEU A 19 -6.60 -0.69 -3.50
CA LEU A 19 -5.17 -0.41 -3.36
C LEU A 19 -4.77 -0.26 -1.90
N ALA A 20 -5.56 0.46 -1.13
CA ALA A 20 -5.30 0.66 0.28
C ALA A 20 -5.36 -0.67 1.05
N ASP A 21 -6.33 -1.51 0.74
CA ASP A 21 -6.47 -2.81 1.37
C ASP A 21 -5.28 -3.71 1.03
N ALA A 22 -4.88 -3.73 -0.22
CA ALA A 22 -3.74 -4.52 -0.65
C ALA A 22 -2.46 -4.04 0.03
N HIS A 23 -2.28 -2.72 0.11
CA HIS A 23 -1.13 -2.13 0.79
C HIS A 23 -1.09 -2.56 2.25
N SER A 24 -2.23 -2.52 2.92
CA SER A 24 -2.34 -2.94 4.31
C SER A 24 -1.99 -4.42 4.47
N ASN A 25 -2.52 -5.27 3.60
CA ASN A 25 -2.24 -6.71 3.65
C ASN A 25 -0.76 -7.00 3.46
N TYR A 26 -0.14 -6.35 2.50
CA TYR A 26 1.29 -6.52 2.26
C TYR A 26 2.11 -6.03 3.45
N SER A 27 1.71 -4.92 4.05
CA SER A 27 2.39 -4.39 5.23
C SER A 27 2.32 -5.36 6.39
N GLN A 28 1.15 -5.95 6.63
CA GLN A 28 0.97 -6.92 7.70
C GLN A 28 1.84 -8.16 7.48
N ARG A 29 1.88 -8.63 6.25
CA ARG A 29 2.70 -9.80 5.93
C ARG A 29 4.18 -9.48 6.11
N LEU A 30 4.61 -8.29 5.67
CA LEU A 30 6.00 -7.87 5.86
C LEU A 30 6.36 -7.76 7.33
N GLU A 31 5.46 -7.25 8.16
CA GLU A 31 5.68 -7.21 9.60
C GLU A 31 5.83 -8.61 10.18
N SER A 32 4.99 -9.53 9.73
CA SER A 32 5.07 -10.91 10.16
C SER A 32 6.41 -11.53 9.80
N LEU A 33 6.90 -11.29 8.58
CA LEU A 33 8.20 -11.78 8.17
C LEU A 33 9.33 -11.12 8.94
N ALA A 34 9.20 -9.83 9.20
CA ALA A 34 10.24 -9.08 9.93
C ALA A 34 10.36 -9.55 11.38
N SER A 35 9.30 -10.09 11.96
CA SER A 35 9.33 -10.57 13.33
C SER A 35 9.97 -11.94 13.46
N LYS A 36 10.22 -12.62 12.38
CA LYS A 36 10.86 -13.93 12.39
C LYS A 36 12.35 -13.79 12.56
N LYS A 37 12.94 -14.66 13.35
CA LYS A 37 14.36 -14.65 13.59
C LYS A 37 15.12 -15.11 12.34
N TYR A 38 14.59 -16.08 11.65
CA TYR A 38 15.19 -16.61 10.42
C TYR A 38 14.11 -16.75 9.37
N LEU A 39 14.47 -16.40 8.13
CA LEU A 39 13.59 -16.56 7.01
C LEU A 39 14.09 -17.70 6.13
N SER A 40 13.16 -18.52 5.63
CA SER A 40 13.49 -19.52 4.64
C SER A 40 13.82 -18.82 3.32
N GLU A 41 14.35 -19.56 2.36
CA GLU A 41 14.63 -18.99 1.04
C GLU A 41 13.36 -18.46 0.39
N GLU A 42 12.27 -19.20 0.50
CA GLU A 42 10.98 -18.77 -0.04
C GLU A 42 10.49 -17.50 0.63
N GLU A 43 10.66 -17.40 1.93
CA GLU A 43 10.24 -16.22 2.67
C GLU A 43 11.08 -15.00 2.32
N LYS A 44 12.35 -15.18 2.05
CA LYS A 44 13.20 -14.09 1.61
C LYS A 44 12.75 -13.56 0.26
N ILE A 45 12.39 -14.45 -0.65
CA ILE A 45 11.87 -14.07 -1.95
C ILE A 45 10.54 -13.35 -1.79
N GLU A 46 9.69 -13.86 -0.93
CA GLU A 46 8.40 -13.24 -0.64
C GLU A 46 8.59 -11.82 -0.12
N GLU A 47 9.51 -11.64 0.80
CA GLU A 47 9.81 -10.33 1.37
C GLU A 47 10.19 -9.33 0.29
N ILE A 48 11.07 -9.73 -0.61
CA ILE A 48 11.48 -8.86 -1.71
C ILE A 48 10.31 -8.50 -2.61
N ARG A 49 9.49 -9.48 -2.95
CA ARG A 49 8.31 -9.25 -3.78
C ARG A 49 7.33 -8.30 -3.11
N LEU A 50 7.07 -8.53 -1.83
CA LEU A 50 6.12 -7.70 -1.10
C LEU A 50 6.60 -6.27 -0.99
N LYS A 51 7.88 -6.06 -0.79
CA LYS A 51 8.43 -4.71 -0.75
C LYS A 51 8.24 -3.99 -2.08
N LYS A 52 8.47 -4.69 -3.18
CA LYS A 52 8.27 -4.11 -4.52
C LYS A 52 6.79 -3.82 -4.77
N LEU A 53 5.93 -4.75 -4.43
CA LEU A 53 4.49 -4.59 -4.61
C LEU A 53 3.95 -3.45 -3.75
N LYS A 54 4.42 -3.35 -2.53
CA LYS A 54 4.02 -2.29 -1.62
C LYS A 54 4.40 -0.92 -2.17
N LEU A 55 5.62 -0.80 -2.69
CA LEU A 55 6.07 0.43 -3.31
C LEU A 55 5.22 0.80 -4.51
N ARG A 56 4.91 -0.19 -5.32
CA ARG A 56 4.08 0.00 -6.50
C ARG A 56 2.69 0.49 -6.15
N LEU A 57 2.10 -0.12 -5.12
CA LEU A 57 0.80 0.30 -4.63
C LEU A 57 0.85 1.71 -4.10
N LYS A 58 1.89 2.05 -3.38
CA LYS A 58 2.05 3.40 -2.86
C LYS A 58 2.11 4.40 -4.00
N ASP A 59 2.84 4.09 -5.04
CA ASP A 59 2.93 4.96 -6.22
C ASP A 59 1.57 5.13 -6.88
N GLU A 60 0.82 4.04 -7.00
CA GLU A 60 -0.52 4.10 -7.58
C GLU A 60 -1.47 4.93 -6.71
N MET A 61 -1.38 4.78 -5.41
CA MET A 61 -2.19 5.57 -4.49
C MET A 61 -1.87 7.05 -4.60
N GLU A 62 -0.60 7.39 -4.70
CA GLU A 62 -0.19 8.76 -4.90
C GLU A 62 -0.69 9.31 -6.23
N SER A 63 -0.69 8.48 -7.26
CA SER A 63 -1.22 8.85 -8.55
C SER A 63 -2.71 9.18 -8.49
N PHE A 64 -3.48 8.41 -7.72
CA PHE A 64 -4.87 8.73 -7.49
C PHE A 64 -5.05 10.08 -6.82
N GLN A 65 -4.26 10.35 -5.80
CA GLN A 65 -4.32 11.62 -5.10
C GLN A 65 -3.93 12.78 -6.01
N SER A 66 -2.98 12.55 -6.89
CA SER A 66 -2.54 13.58 -7.83
C SER A 66 -3.58 13.90 -8.88
N ARG A 67 -4.44 12.95 -9.20
CA ARG A 67 -5.51 13.19 -10.18
C ARG A 67 -6.58 14.11 -9.65
N THR A 68 -6.70 14.18 -8.35
CA THR A 68 -7.60 15.13 -7.75
C THR A 68 -6.95 16.49 -7.91
N PRO A 69 -7.51 17.38 -8.73
CA PRO A 69 -6.84 18.64 -8.99
C PRO A 69 -6.62 19.40 -7.70
N PRO A 70 -5.41 19.86 -7.50
CA PRO A 70 -5.15 20.69 -6.35
C PRO A 70 -5.96 21.94 -6.51
N ILE A 71 -6.52 22.36 -5.44
CA ILE A 71 -7.38 23.53 -5.45
C ILE A 71 -6.54 24.76 -5.40
N SER A 72 -5.46 24.75 -5.56
CA SER A 72 -4.64 25.96 -5.54
C SER A 72 -4.68 26.65 -6.86
#